data_7f2f27e90c8ad8678396a7477af1ac02
#
_entry.id   7f2f27e90c8ad8678396a7477af1ac02
#
_cell.length_a   1.000
_cell.length_b   1.000
_cell.length_c   1.000
_cell.angle_alpha   90.00
_cell.angle_beta   90.00
_cell.angle_gamma   90.00
#
_symmetry.space_group_name_H-M   'P 1'
#
loop_
_entity.id
_entity.type
_entity.pdbx_description
1 polymer ?
#
loop_
_entity_poly.entity_id
_entity_poly.type
_entity_poly.pdbx_seq_one_letter_code
_entity_poly.pdbx_strand_id
1 'polypeptide(L)'
;MPNNYKNENFMSKILNEVLSANRDYVNNFGDKGELALPPARQFAILTCMDARLDPAKYAGLSEGDAHVIRNAGGRASDDAIRSLVISYKLLGTREWFVIHHTNCGMELFNNEIMSDLLASSLKTASIDENGWHDCCEGHGSTEGRYINWLTIKEQTASVLEDVLRIKNHPLVPSDIPVYGYIYECTTGRLIEVPEATAAGKVA
;
A
#
# COMPACT_ATOMS: atom_id res chain seq x y z
N MET A 1 8.67 -44.72 29.05
CA MET A 1 9.20 -44.42 27.71
C MET A 1 9.24 -42.90 27.57
N PRO A 2 10.39 -42.26 27.46
CA PRO A 2 10.46 -40.79 27.32
C PRO A 2 10.12 -40.41 25.88
N ASN A 3 9.16 -39.52 25.76
CA ASN A 3 8.68 -38.98 24.49
C ASN A 3 9.69 -37.92 23.99
N ASN A 4 10.58 -38.35 23.10
CA ASN A 4 11.52 -37.48 22.40
C ASN A 4 10.77 -36.71 21.29
N TYR A 5 10.05 -35.67 21.63
CA TYR A 5 9.75 -34.63 20.66
C TYR A 5 11.02 -33.81 20.43
N LYS A 6 11.80 -34.19 19.43
CA LYS A 6 12.77 -33.27 18.83
C LYS A 6 11.98 -32.13 18.19
N ASN A 7 11.85 -31.02 18.91
CA ASN A 7 11.53 -29.72 18.35
C ASN A 7 12.74 -29.30 17.47
N GLU A 8 12.83 -29.83 16.26
CA GLU A 8 13.55 -29.15 15.21
C GLU A 8 12.74 -27.90 14.90
N ASN A 9 13.18 -26.77 15.48
CA ASN A 9 12.71 -25.43 15.12
C ASN A 9 13.00 -25.22 13.64
N PHE A 10 12.04 -25.58 12.78
CA PHE A 10 12.06 -25.28 11.35
C PHE A 10 11.81 -23.78 11.21
N MET A 11 12.82 -22.95 11.57
CA MET A 11 12.77 -21.52 11.25
C MET A 11 12.85 -21.39 9.73
N SER A 12 11.90 -20.67 9.13
CA SER A 12 11.92 -20.45 7.70
C SER A 12 13.21 -19.71 7.29
N LYS A 13 13.73 -19.99 6.09
CA LYS A 13 14.88 -19.29 5.54
C LYS A 13 14.69 -17.77 5.56
N ILE A 14 13.51 -17.31 5.16
CA ILE A 14 13.16 -15.87 5.15
C ILE A 14 13.18 -15.27 6.55
N LEU A 15 12.67 -15.99 7.56
CA LEU A 15 12.74 -15.51 8.94
C LEU A 15 14.18 -15.27 9.38
N ASN A 16 15.08 -16.23 9.07
CA ASN A 16 16.50 -16.10 9.41
C ASN A 16 17.17 -14.91 8.69
N GLU A 17 16.86 -14.71 7.40
CA GLU A 17 17.37 -13.59 6.61
C GLU A 17 16.90 -12.26 7.18
N VAL A 18 15.62 -12.11 7.52
CA VAL A 18 15.06 -10.90 8.14
C VAL A 18 15.73 -10.61 9.48
N LEU A 19 15.85 -11.61 10.34
CA LEU A 19 16.50 -11.42 11.65
C LEU A 19 17.99 -11.11 11.53
N SER A 20 18.67 -11.64 10.51
CA SER A 20 20.08 -11.28 10.25
C SER A 20 20.20 -9.83 9.80
N ALA A 21 19.39 -9.40 8.81
CA ALA A 21 19.37 -8.02 8.35
C ALA A 21 19.01 -7.03 9.47
N ASN A 22 18.10 -7.42 10.38
CA ASN A 22 17.77 -6.58 11.54
C ASN A 22 18.95 -6.43 12.51
N ARG A 23 19.75 -7.49 12.77
CA ARG A 23 20.97 -7.35 13.59
C ARG A 23 21.97 -6.37 12.97
N ASP A 24 22.15 -6.43 11.65
CA ASP A 24 23.04 -5.50 10.94
C ASP A 24 22.51 -4.07 11.01
N TYR A 25 21.20 -3.88 10.87
CA TYR A 25 20.53 -2.58 11.03
C TYR A 25 20.72 -2.01 12.45
N VAL A 26 20.53 -2.82 13.49
CA VAL A 26 20.74 -2.42 14.90
C VAL A 26 22.19 -1.98 15.15
N ASN A 27 23.17 -2.67 14.58
CA ASN A 27 24.58 -2.31 14.73
C ASN A 27 24.94 -0.96 14.09
N ASN A 28 24.10 -0.47 13.15
CA ASN A 28 24.24 0.78 12.42
C ASN A 28 23.11 1.77 12.70
N PHE A 29 22.40 1.61 13.82
CA PHE A 29 21.18 2.36 14.13
C PHE A 29 21.45 3.87 14.34
N GLY A 30 22.58 4.21 14.99
CA GLY A 30 22.97 5.61 15.26
C GLY A 30 21.91 6.32 16.13
N ASP A 31 21.67 7.59 15.83
CA ASP A 31 20.81 8.48 16.60
C ASP A 31 19.30 8.35 16.23
N LYS A 32 18.92 7.34 15.47
CA LYS A 32 17.52 7.16 15.02
C LYS A 32 16.53 6.96 16.16
N GLY A 33 17.01 6.50 17.33
CA GLY A 33 16.19 6.39 18.55
C GLY A 33 15.73 7.73 19.12
N GLU A 34 16.33 8.84 18.67
CA GLU A 34 16.00 10.21 19.09
C GLU A 34 15.01 10.91 18.14
N LEU A 35 14.62 10.24 17.04
CA LEU A 35 13.66 10.80 16.08
C LEU A 35 12.33 11.11 16.76
N ALA A 36 11.80 12.30 16.47
CA ALA A 36 10.50 12.73 17.00
C ALA A 36 9.35 11.87 16.44
N LEU A 37 8.28 11.70 17.22
CA LEU A 37 7.09 10.97 16.80
C LEU A 37 6.39 11.61 15.59
N PRO A 38 6.18 12.95 15.53
CA PRO A 38 5.64 13.59 14.34
C PRO A 38 6.64 13.57 13.18
N PRO A 39 6.18 13.38 11.93
CA PRO A 39 7.06 13.40 10.76
C PRO A 39 7.64 14.78 10.53
N ALA A 40 8.95 14.87 10.36
CA ALA A 40 9.70 16.14 10.29
C ALA A 40 9.25 17.04 9.12
N ARG A 41 8.88 16.46 7.97
CA ARG A 41 8.42 17.18 6.77
C ARG A 41 6.90 17.33 6.70
N GLN A 42 6.17 16.89 7.70
CA GLN A 42 4.73 17.06 7.88
C GLN A 42 3.85 16.67 6.68
N PHE A 43 4.21 15.64 5.94
CA PHE A 43 3.38 15.14 4.86
C PHE A 43 3.20 13.62 4.90
N ALA A 44 2.24 13.11 4.13
CA ALA A 44 2.01 11.67 3.99
C ALA A 44 1.88 11.27 2.52
N ILE A 45 2.32 10.04 2.23
CA ILE A 45 2.15 9.38 0.93
C ILE A 45 1.25 8.17 1.13
N LEU A 46 0.21 8.06 0.29
CA LEU A 46 -0.57 6.84 0.07
C LEU A 46 -0.14 6.25 -1.27
N THR A 47 0.38 5.03 -1.26
CA THR A 47 0.89 4.38 -2.48
C THR A 47 0.72 2.85 -2.45
N CYS A 48 1.05 2.20 -3.56
CA CYS A 48 0.93 0.75 -3.69
C CYS A 48 1.97 -0.01 -2.86
N MET A 49 1.57 -1.21 -2.42
CA MET A 49 2.46 -2.17 -1.75
C MET A 49 3.43 -2.89 -2.71
N ASP A 50 3.36 -2.63 -4.01
CA ASP A 50 4.20 -3.27 -5.03
C ASP A 50 5.69 -3.20 -4.65
N ALA A 51 6.34 -4.36 -4.63
CA ALA A 51 7.72 -4.48 -4.16
C ALA A 51 8.75 -3.73 -5.02
N ARG A 52 8.38 -3.33 -6.25
CA ARG A 52 9.23 -2.52 -7.14
C ARG A 52 9.29 -1.04 -6.72
N LEU A 53 8.35 -0.58 -5.89
CA LEU A 53 8.27 0.80 -5.43
C LEU A 53 9.06 0.97 -4.13
N ASP A 54 9.91 1.99 -4.10
CA ASP A 54 10.59 2.45 -2.88
C ASP A 54 10.26 3.94 -2.64
N PRO A 55 9.17 4.23 -1.91
CA PRO A 55 8.75 5.61 -1.64
C PRO A 55 9.82 6.47 -0.98
N ALA A 56 10.66 5.88 -0.13
CA ALA A 56 11.73 6.63 0.51
C ALA A 56 12.73 7.14 -0.53
N LYS A 57 13.09 6.29 -1.50
CA LYS A 57 14.04 6.68 -2.54
C LYS A 57 13.45 7.68 -3.52
N TYR A 58 12.28 7.40 -4.12
CA TYR A 58 11.77 8.30 -5.16
C TYR A 58 11.25 9.64 -4.61
N ALA A 59 10.90 9.72 -3.33
CA ALA A 59 10.49 10.97 -2.68
C ALA A 59 11.62 11.63 -1.86
N GLY A 60 12.83 11.05 -1.85
CA GLY A 60 13.98 11.58 -1.14
C GLY A 60 13.76 11.68 0.37
N LEU A 61 13.29 10.57 0.99
CA LEU A 61 12.98 10.51 2.41
C LEU A 61 14.09 9.82 3.19
N SER A 62 14.41 10.42 4.32
CA SER A 62 15.08 9.74 5.43
C SER A 62 14.04 9.21 6.44
N GLU A 63 14.47 8.32 7.33
CA GLU A 63 13.63 7.86 8.42
C GLU A 63 13.20 9.06 9.29
N GLY A 64 11.91 9.10 9.63
CA GLY A 64 11.33 10.22 10.39
C GLY A 64 10.78 11.38 9.55
N ASP A 65 11.00 11.42 8.23
CA ASP A 65 10.61 12.56 7.39
C ASP A 65 9.10 12.63 7.12
N ALA A 66 8.48 11.52 6.76
CA ALA A 66 7.09 11.49 6.31
C ALA A 66 6.41 10.16 6.67
N HIS A 67 5.07 10.16 6.71
CA HIS A 67 4.32 8.91 6.78
C HIS A 67 4.16 8.29 5.39
N VAL A 68 4.37 6.98 5.28
CA VAL A 68 4.15 6.22 4.05
C VAL A 68 3.14 5.11 4.33
N ILE A 69 1.95 5.25 3.75
CA ILE A 69 0.86 4.28 3.84
C ILE A 69 0.86 3.47 2.56
N ARG A 70 0.89 2.14 2.67
CA ARG A 70 0.95 1.25 1.51
C ARG A 70 -0.13 0.18 1.60
N ASN A 71 -0.88 0.01 0.53
CA ASN A 71 -1.86 -1.07 0.37
C ASN A 71 -1.93 -1.55 -1.08
N ALA A 72 -2.76 -2.55 -1.37
CA ALA A 72 -2.98 -3.03 -2.72
C ALA A 72 -3.53 -1.90 -3.60
N GLY A 73 -2.78 -1.52 -4.63
CA GLY A 73 -3.12 -0.44 -5.57
C GLY A 73 -2.84 0.98 -5.10
N GLY A 74 -2.44 1.19 -3.83
CA GLY A 74 -2.31 2.55 -3.29
C GLY A 74 -3.66 3.25 -3.09
N ARG A 75 -4.74 2.45 -2.92
CA ARG A 75 -6.12 2.92 -2.93
C ARG A 75 -6.53 3.60 -1.61
N ALA A 76 -7.36 4.63 -1.70
CA ALA A 76 -7.95 5.32 -0.56
C ALA A 76 -9.03 4.46 0.13
N SER A 77 -8.66 3.29 0.62
CA SER A 77 -9.52 2.43 1.44
C SER A 77 -9.89 3.11 2.76
N ASP A 78 -10.91 2.61 3.46
CA ASP A 78 -11.30 3.14 4.76
C ASP A 78 -10.14 3.12 5.76
N ASP A 79 -9.30 2.08 5.74
CA ASP A 79 -8.12 2.01 6.60
C ASP A 79 -7.01 3.01 6.19
N ALA A 80 -6.82 3.23 4.90
CA ALA A 80 -5.89 4.26 4.42
C ALA A 80 -6.35 5.66 4.88
N ILE A 81 -7.64 5.97 4.74
CA ILE A 81 -8.21 7.24 5.21
C ILE A 81 -8.10 7.36 6.73
N ARG A 82 -8.42 6.31 7.50
CA ARG A 82 -8.20 6.26 8.95
C ARG A 82 -6.75 6.64 9.31
N SER A 83 -5.78 6.07 8.58
CA SER A 83 -4.36 6.35 8.80
C SER A 83 -3.98 7.79 8.46
N LEU A 84 -4.50 8.35 7.36
CA LEU A 84 -4.31 9.76 6.99
C LEU A 84 -4.92 10.71 8.04
N VAL A 85 -6.10 10.41 8.55
CA VAL A 85 -6.76 11.20 9.62
C VAL A 85 -5.91 11.22 10.89
N ILE A 86 -5.36 10.08 11.32
CA ILE A 86 -4.44 10.00 12.47
C ILE A 86 -3.16 10.79 12.19
N SER A 87 -2.59 10.64 11.00
CA SER A 87 -1.40 11.35 10.53
C SER A 87 -1.56 12.87 10.62
N TYR A 88 -2.70 13.40 10.26
CA TYR A 88 -3.02 14.82 10.40
C TYR A 88 -3.37 15.19 11.85
N LYS A 89 -4.40 14.56 12.41
CA LYS A 89 -5.04 15.00 13.66
C LYS A 89 -4.12 14.93 14.86
N LEU A 90 -3.29 13.89 14.92
CA LEU A 90 -2.42 13.63 16.07
C LEU A 90 -0.94 13.93 15.80
N LEU A 91 -0.50 13.81 14.53
CA LEU A 91 0.91 13.85 14.17
C LEU A 91 1.26 15.01 13.21
N GLY A 92 0.29 15.87 12.90
CA GLY A 92 0.52 17.19 12.33
C GLY A 92 0.89 17.23 10.85
N THR A 93 0.60 16.20 10.04
CA THR A 93 0.80 16.29 8.60
C THR A 93 -0.12 17.34 7.97
N ARG A 94 0.34 18.02 6.91
CA ARG A 94 -0.33 19.16 6.28
C ARG A 94 -0.57 18.99 4.80
N GLU A 95 0.04 17.99 4.18
CA GLU A 95 -0.03 17.72 2.75
C GLU A 95 -0.06 16.23 2.52
N TRP A 96 -0.82 15.76 1.51
CA TRP A 96 -0.89 14.35 1.19
C TRP A 96 -0.69 14.11 -0.29
N PHE A 97 -0.09 12.96 -0.61
CA PHE A 97 0.14 12.48 -1.97
C PHE A 97 -0.56 11.14 -2.15
N VAL A 98 -1.35 11.01 -3.22
CA VAL A 98 -1.88 9.74 -3.72
C VAL A 98 -1.05 9.38 -4.94
N ILE A 99 -0.27 8.30 -4.82
CA ILE A 99 0.67 7.89 -5.87
C ILE A 99 0.36 6.45 -6.28
N HIS A 100 -0.31 6.28 -7.42
CA HIS A 100 -0.45 4.99 -8.09
C HIS A 100 0.79 4.68 -8.93
N HIS A 101 0.78 3.58 -9.70
CA HIS A 101 1.91 3.25 -10.55
C HIS A 101 1.48 2.46 -11.79
N THR A 102 2.27 2.56 -12.86
CA THR A 102 2.06 1.80 -14.09
C THR A 102 2.27 0.30 -13.88
N ASN A 103 1.59 -0.54 -14.67
CA ASN A 103 1.67 -2.00 -14.57
C ASN A 103 1.33 -2.53 -13.16
N CYS A 104 0.30 -1.99 -12.55
CA CYS A 104 -0.18 -2.43 -11.24
C CYS A 104 -0.96 -3.74 -11.36
N GLY A 105 -0.69 -4.69 -10.48
CA GLY A 105 -1.43 -5.95 -10.43
C GLY A 105 -2.95 -5.77 -10.20
N MET A 106 -3.38 -4.63 -9.64
CA MET A 106 -4.80 -4.31 -9.43
C MET A 106 -5.57 -3.99 -10.72
N GLU A 107 -4.89 -3.87 -11.86
CA GLU A 107 -5.48 -3.71 -13.20
C GLU A 107 -5.81 -5.06 -13.85
N LEU A 108 -5.27 -6.17 -13.32
CA LEU A 108 -5.35 -7.49 -13.94
C LEU A 108 -6.61 -8.28 -13.56
N PHE A 109 -7.46 -7.76 -12.70
CA PHE A 109 -8.68 -8.42 -12.24
C PHE A 109 -9.74 -7.40 -11.80
N ASN A 110 -10.96 -7.87 -11.64
CA ASN A 110 -12.06 -7.11 -11.06
C ASN A 110 -12.62 -7.83 -9.82
N ASN A 111 -13.61 -7.24 -9.16
CA ASN A 111 -14.22 -7.79 -7.95
C ASN A 111 -14.80 -9.19 -8.18
N GLU A 112 -15.38 -9.47 -9.34
CA GLU A 112 -15.98 -10.76 -9.68
C GLU A 112 -14.92 -11.84 -9.81
N ILE A 113 -13.87 -11.59 -10.61
CA ILE A 113 -12.73 -12.51 -10.77
C ILE A 113 -12.12 -12.87 -9.41
N MET A 114 -11.84 -11.88 -8.56
CA MET A 114 -11.25 -12.14 -7.25
C MET A 114 -12.18 -12.97 -6.35
N SER A 115 -13.48 -12.66 -6.37
CA SER A 115 -14.46 -13.38 -5.59
C SER A 115 -14.62 -14.85 -6.03
N ASP A 116 -14.59 -15.10 -7.34
CA ASP A 116 -14.71 -16.44 -7.90
C ASP A 116 -13.47 -17.29 -7.64
N LEU A 117 -12.26 -16.71 -7.79
CA LEU A 117 -11.02 -17.37 -7.40
C LEU A 117 -11.03 -17.80 -5.94
N LEU A 118 -11.41 -16.89 -5.02
CA LEU A 118 -11.50 -17.21 -3.59
C LEU A 118 -12.60 -18.23 -3.27
N ALA A 119 -13.71 -18.19 -3.99
CA ALA A 119 -14.78 -19.17 -3.81
C ALA A 119 -14.37 -20.57 -4.26
N SER A 120 -13.51 -20.67 -5.27
CA SER A 120 -12.96 -21.92 -5.78
C SER A 120 -11.89 -22.49 -4.85
N SER A 121 -10.90 -21.70 -4.49
CA SER A 121 -9.80 -22.13 -3.61
C SER A 121 -9.13 -20.96 -2.89
N LEU A 122 -8.58 -21.22 -1.69
CA LEU A 122 -7.73 -20.24 -0.97
C LEU A 122 -6.25 -20.35 -1.31
N LYS A 123 -5.88 -21.24 -2.25
CA LYS A 123 -4.50 -21.35 -2.73
C LYS A 123 -4.19 -20.29 -3.79
N THR A 124 -2.91 -20.12 -4.05
CA THR A 124 -2.44 -19.14 -5.03
C THR A 124 -2.93 -19.50 -6.44
N ALA A 125 -3.63 -18.57 -7.08
CA ALA A 125 -3.99 -18.62 -8.48
C ALA A 125 -2.81 -18.27 -9.38
N SER A 126 -2.89 -18.66 -10.65
CA SER A 126 -1.93 -18.27 -11.70
C SER A 126 -2.60 -17.43 -12.78
N ILE A 127 -1.81 -16.70 -13.55
CA ILE A 127 -2.27 -15.89 -14.67
C ILE A 127 -1.48 -16.24 -15.93
N ASP A 128 -2.16 -16.33 -17.05
CA ASP A 128 -1.57 -16.47 -18.39
C ASP A 128 -2.30 -15.58 -19.40
N GLU A 129 -2.11 -15.83 -20.70
CA GLU A 129 -2.74 -15.10 -21.80
C GLU A 129 -4.28 -15.23 -21.84
N ASN A 130 -4.84 -16.26 -21.22
CA ASN A 130 -6.29 -16.51 -21.13
C ASN A 130 -6.91 -15.93 -19.85
N GLY A 131 -6.09 -15.35 -18.94
CA GLY A 131 -6.52 -14.74 -17.70
C GLY A 131 -6.12 -15.51 -16.45
N TRP A 132 -6.89 -15.35 -15.39
CA TRP A 132 -6.63 -15.97 -14.09
C TRP A 132 -7.15 -17.40 -14.03
N HIS A 133 -6.35 -18.30 -13.49
CA HIS A 133 -6.65 -19.72 -13.29
C HIS A 133 -6.47 -20.10 -11.84
N ASP A 134 -7.51 -20.71 -11.28
CA ASP A 134 -7.45 -21.33 -9.97
C ASP A 134 -6.83 -22.73 -10.05
N CYS A 135 -6.11 -23.16 -9.03
CA CYS A 135 -5.56 -24.52 -8.96
C CYS A 135 -6.62 -25.58 -8.63
N CYS A 136 -7.83 -25.18 -8.23
CA CYS A 136 -8.96 -26.04 -7.84
C CYS A 136 -8.61 -27.05 -6.73
N GLU A 137 -7.64 -26.74 -5.89
CA GLU A 137 -7.20 -27.58 -4.78
C GLU A 137 -7.60 -26.98 -3.43
N GLY A 138 -8.03 -27.84 -2.49
CA GLY A 138 -8.43 -27.42 -1.17
C GLY A 138 -9.87 -26.92 -1.12
N HIS A 139 -10.14 -26.00 -0.20
CA HIS A 139 -11.45 -25.37 -0.05
C HIS A 139 -11.35 -23.88 -0.34
N GLY A 140 -12.46 -23.33 -0.86
CA GLY A 140 -12.62 -21.90 -1.09
C GLY A 140 -13.44 -21.22 0.01
N SER A 141 -13.68 -19.92 -0.19
CA SER A 141 -14.54 -19.11 0.68
C SER A 141 -15.35 -18.11 -0.15
N THR A 142 -16.62 -17.97 0.15
CA THR A 142 -17.49 -16.97 -0.48
C THR A 142 -17.41 -15.59 0.16
N GLU A 143 -16.63 -15.42 1.24
CA GLU A 143 -16.49 -14.15 1.96
C GLU A 143 -15.89 -13.05 1.09
N GLY A 144 -15.13 -13.41 0.06
CA GLY A 144 -14.59 -12.47 -0.92
C GLY A 144 -15.62 -11.60 -1.64
N ARG A 145 -16.89 -12.06 -1.71
CA ARG A 145 -18.02 -11.33 -2.33
C ARG A 145 -18.45 -10.09 -1.53
N TYR A 146 -18.14 -10.04 -0.26
CA TYR A 146 -18.49 -8.93 0.64
C TYR A 146 -17.38 -7.88 0.76
N ILE A 147 -16.28 -8.08 0.05
CA ILE A 147 -15.14 -7.15 0.05
C ILE A 147 -15.18 -6.32 -1.22
N ASN A 148 -15.07 -4.99 -1.07
CA ASN A 148 -14.75 -4.13 -2.20
C ASN A 148 -13.22 -4.12 -2.38
N TRP A 149 -12.76 -4.79 -3.42
CA TRP A 149 -11.33 -4.96 -3.70
C TRP A 149 -10.66 -3.70 -4.22
N LEU A 150 -11.42 -2.66 -4.55
CA LEU A 150 -10.92 -1.37 -5.07
C LEU A 150 -9.99 -1.57 -6.29
N THR A 151 -10.38 -2.43 -7.21
CA THR A 151 -9.62 -2.72 -8.43
C THR A 151 -9.46 -1.49 -9.31
N ILE A 152 -8.41 -1.46 -10.13
CA ILE A 152 -8.09 -0.33 -11.00
C ILE A 152 -8.49 -0.67 -12.43
N LYS A 153 -9.38 0.13 -13.03
CA LYS A 153 -9.74 0.00 -14.45
C LYS A 153 -8.87 0.87 -15.34
N GLU A 154 -8.54 2.05 -14.86
CA GLU A 154 -7.71 3.03 -15.52
C GLU A 154 -7.01 3.86 -14.44
N GLN A 155 -5.70 4.06 -14.58
CA GLN A 155 -4.86 4.64 -13.53
C GLN A 155 -5.24 6.08 -13.20
N THR A 156 -5.41 6.92 -14.21
CA THR A 156 -5.70 8.35 -14.04
C THR A 156 -7.03 8.55 -13.34
N ALA A 157 -8.06 7.82 -13.78
CA ALA A 157 -9.39 7.86 -13.17
C ALA A 157 -9.36 7.37 -11.72
N SER A 158 -8.58 6.32 -11.42
CA SER A 158 -8.45 5.78 -10.07
C SER A 158 -7.73 6.74 -9.12
N VAL A 159 -6.71 7.46 -9.58
CA VAL A 159 -6.04 8.51 -8.78
C VAL A 159 -7.03 9.63 -8.46
N LEU A 160 -7.80 10.09 -9.47
CA LEU A 160 -8.82 11.11 -9.27
C LEU A 160 -9.91 10.65 -8.29
N GLU A 161 -10.41 9.42 -8.44
CA GLU A 161 -11.39 8.82 -7.53
C GLU A 161 -10.90 8.82 -6.08
N ASP A 162 -9.65 8.40 -5.87
CA ASP A 162 -9.06 8.34 -4.52
C ASP A 162 -8.83 9.73 -3.91
N VAL A 163 -8.37 10.70 -4.68
CA VAL A 163 -8.26 12.09 -4.23
C VAL A 163 -9.63 12.65 -3.85
N LEU A 164 -10.65 12.45 -4.69
CA LEU A 164 -12.02 12.88 -4.41
C LEU A 164 -12.59 12.18 -3.17
N ARG A 165 -12.36 10.88 -3.02
CA ARG A 165 -12.78 10.11 -1.85
C ARG A 165 -12.19 10.66 -0.56
N ILE A 166 -10.90 11.00 -0.57
CA ILE A 166 -10.22 11.62 0.57
C ILE A 166 -10.81 13.00 0.86
N LYS A 167 -10.88 13.87 -0.15
CA LYS A 167 -11.35 15.27 0.02
C LYS A 167 -12.81 15.37 0.49
N ASN A 168 -13.66 14.45 0.06
CA ASN A 168 -15.07 14.43 0.44
C ASN A 168 -15.34 13.65 1.74
N HIS A 169 -14.30 13.08 2.36
CA HIS A 169 -14.48 12.31 3.59
C HIS A 169 -14.75 13.26 4.79
N PRO A 170 -15.81 13.01 5.59
CA PRO A 170 -16.24 13.94 6.65
C PRO A 170 -15.22 14.14 7.77
N LEU A 171 -14.23 13.27 7.91
CA LEU A 171 -13.15 13.38 8.90
C LEU A 171 -11.87 14.03 8.34
N VAL A 172 -11.86 14.41 7.07
CA VAL A 172 -10.72 15.06 6.42
C VAL A 172 -10.98 16.56 6.32
N PRO A 173 -10.09 17.40 6.88
CA PRO A 173 -10.24 18.87 6.77
C PRO A 173 -10.10 19.36 5.32
N SER A 174 -10.86 20.37 4.95
CA SER A 174 -10.83 20.94 3.61
C SER A 174 -9.52 21.65 3.26
N ASP A 175 -8.77 22.09 4.27
CA ASP A 175 -7.51 22.83 4.15
C ASP A 175 -6.27 21.96 3.94
N ILE A 176 -6.43 20.64 3.78
CA ILE A 176 -5.32 19.76 3.42
C ILE A 176 -5.28 19.57 1.90
N PRO A 177 -4.21 20.02 1.21
CA PRO A 177 -4.02 19.71 -0.20
C PRO A 177 -3.70 18.23 -0.39
N VAL A 178 -4.25 17.64 -1.46
CA VAL A 178 -4.01 16.26 -1.87
C VAL A 178 -3.55 16.25 -3.32
N TYR A 179 -2.36 15.75 -3.58
CA TYR A 179 -1.75 15.70 -4.90
C TYR A 179 -1.87 14.31 -5.51
N GLY A 180 -2.26 14.21 -6.78
CA GLY A 180 -2.44 12.94 -7.49
C GLY A 180 -1.33 12.69 -8.51
N TYR A 181 -0.66 11.52 -8.38
CA TYR A 181 0.46 11.14 -9.25
C TYR A 181 0.40 9.68 -9.66
N ILE A 182 1.09 9.36 -10.75
CA ILE A 182 1.39 7.99 -11.18
C ILE A 182 2.91 7.84 -11.25
N TYR A 183 3.44 6.86 -10.53
CA TYR A 183 4.84 6.44 -10.62
C TYR A 183 5.01 5.53 -11.84
N GLU A 184 5.87 5.90 -12.76
CA GLU A 184 6.21 5.10 -13.92
C GLU A 184 7.29 4.09 -13.58
N CYS A 185 6.93 2.80 -13.54
CA CYS A 185 7.83 1.73 -13.12
C CYS A 185 9.06 1.53 -14.02
N THR A 186 9.03 2.02 -15.26
CA THR A 186 10.14 1.86 -16.21
C THR A 186 11.18 2.95 -16.09
N THR A 187 10.81 4.14 -15.61
CA THR A 187 11.69 5.31 -15.56
C THR A 187 11.91 5.88 -14.16
N GLY A 188 11.03 5.51 -13.21
CA GLY A 188 11.03 6.08 -11.87
C GLY A 188 10.43 7.49 -11.77
N ARG A 189 9.81 7.98 -12.83
CA ARG A 189 9.19 9.32 -12.85
C ARG A 189 7.87 9.34 -12.11
N LEU A 190 7.61 10.46 -11.42
CA LEU A 190 6.28 10.84 -10.96
C LEU A 190 5.60 11.69 -12.05
N ILE A 191 4.50 11.17 -12.59
CA ILE A 191 3.69 11.84 -13.61
C ILE A 191 2.46 12.39 -12.89
N GLU A 192 2.29 13.71 -12.93
CA GLU A 192 1.12 14.34 -12.32
C GLU A 192 -0.17 13.92 -13.04
N VAL A 193 -1.24 13.76 -12.24
CA VAL A 193 -2.61 13.67 -12.72
C VAL A 193 -3.28 15.02 -12.46
N PRO A 194 -3.30 15.94 -13.45
CA PRO A 194 -3.70 17.34 -13.23
C PRO A 194 -5.11 17.49 -12.66
N GLU A 195 -6.05 16.68 -13.12
CA GLU A 195 -7.45 16.69 -12.66
C GLU A 195 -7.54 16.28 -11.18
N ALA A 196 -6.75 15.29 -10.77
CA ALA A 196 -6.70 14.84 -9.38
C ALA A 196 -6.07 15.91 -8.48
N THR A 197 -4.94 16.49 -8.89
CA THR A 197 -4.30 17.59 -8.14
C THR A 197 -5.22 18.83 -8.09
N ALA A 198 -5.92 19.13 -9.15
CA ALA A 198 -6.90 20.23 -9.16
C ALA A 198 -8.06 19.98 -8.18
N ALA A 199 -8.61 18.76 -8.15
CA ALA A 199 -9.64 18.34 -7.21
C ALA A 199 -9.15 18.34 -5.74
N GLY A 200 -7.86 18.08 -5.54
CA GLY A 200 -7.22 18.05 -4.23
C GLY A 200 -6.80 19.41 -3.66
N LYS A 201 -6.96 20.51 -4.41
CA LYS A 201 -6.60 21.86 -3.94
C LYS A 201 -7.38 22.26 -2.69
N VAL A 202 -6.77 23.14 -1.92
CA VAL A 202 -7.43 23.87 -0.82
C VAL A 202 -8.41 24.86 -1.43
N ALA A 203 -9.62 24.91 -0.88
CA ALA A 203 -10.68 25.83 -1.30
C ALA A 203 -10.41 27.27 -0.83
#